data_fffe7c2f487228a4b6f6dcdf2c4eb6fa
#
_entry.id   fffe7c2f487228a4b6f6dcdf2c4eb6fa
#
_cell.length_a   1.000
_cell.length_b   1.000
_cell.length_c   1.000
_cell.angle_alpha   90.00
_cell.angle_beta   90.00
_cell.angle_gamma   90.00
#
_symmetry.space_group_name_H-M   'P 1'
#
loop_
_entity.id
_entity.type
_entity.pdbx_description
1 polymer ?
#
loop_
_entity_poly.entity_id
_entity_poly.type
_entity_poly.pdbx_seq_one_letter_code
_entity_poly.pdbx_strand_id
1 'polypeptide(L)'
;ELNPHIRVIRPVAVNRTEIFIYPVKLCGAPDTMFRDQLVNLNRTHSPTSLVQTDDVEAFARAQEGMLASGNKWILLARDGPKETLPSGRIKTTGTSEEGMRNHYRAWLNYMCSGSLT
;
A
#
# COMPACT_ATOMS: atom_id res chain seq x y z
N GLU A 1 3.13 -8.99 -17.10
CA GLU A 1 1.71 -8.64 -17.39
C GLU A 1 1.39 -7.28 -16.79
N LEU A 2 0.90 -6.35 -17.63
CA LEU A 2 0.48 -5.03 -17.17
C LEU A 2 -1.01 -5.11 -16.80
N ASN A 3 -1.33 -4.86 -15.53
CA ASN A 3 -2.70 -4.74 -15.05
C ASN A 3 -2.99 -3.28 -14.65
N PRO A 4 -3.12 -2.36 -15.62
CA PRO A 4 -3.41 -0.97 -15.30
C PRO A 4 -4.78 -0.85 -14.65
N HIS A 5 -4.80 -0.29 -13.44
CA HIS A 5 -6.04 -0.03 -12.70
C HIS A 5 -5.86 1.20 -11.80
N ILE A 6 -6.97 1.82 -11.47
CA ILE A 6 -7.03 2.90 -10.49
C ILE A 6 -7.62 2.34 -9.21
N ARG A 7 -6.98 2.60 -8.08
CA ARG A 7 -7.52 2.29 -6.75
C ARG A 7 -8.01 3.57 -6.10
N VAL A 8 -9.25 3.54 -5.65
CA VAL A 8 -9.82 4.59 -4.81
C VAL A 8 -9.92 4.06 -3.39
N ILE A 9 -9.23 4.70 -2.47
CA ILE A 9 -9.20 4.34 -1.05
C ILE A 9 -10.14 5.28 -0.32
N ARG A 10 -11.17 4.73 0.31
CA ARG A 10 -12.15 5.50 1.08
C ARG A 10 -12.11 5.07 2.54
N PRO A 11 -11.52 5.88 3.44
CA PRO A 11 -11.61 5.63 4.86
C PRO A 11 -13.06 5.87 5.33
N VAL A 12 -13.62 4.90 6.03
CA VAL A 12 -15.01 4.94 6.52
C VAL A 12 -15.05 5.10 8.03
N ALA A 13 -14.17 4.38 8.73
CA ALA A 13 -14.03 4.43 10.18
C ALA A 13 -12.57 4.09 10.55
N VAL A 14 -12.22 4.23 11.81
CA VAL A 14 -10.86 3.94 12.31
C VAL A 14 -10.41 2.50 12.03
N ASN A 15 -11.35 1.58 11.93
CA ASN A 15 -11.11 0.15 11.66
C ASN A 15 -11.75 -0.33 10.34
N ARG A 16 -12.16 0.58 9.47
CA ARG A 16 -12.81 0.23 8.20
C ARG A 16 -12.38 1.14 7.08
N THR A 17 -11.81 0.54 6.05
CA THR A 17 -11.46 1.20 4.79
C THR A 17 -12.09 0.44 3.63
N GLU A 18 -12.67 1.14 2.68
CA GLU A 18 -13.17 0.58 1.43
C GLU A 18 -12.19 0.88 0.30
N ILE A 19 -11.94 -0.13 -0.52
CA ILE A 19 -11.06 -0.01 -1.68
C ILE A 19 -11.86 -0.37 -2.93
N PHE A 20 -11.95 0.57 -3.86
CA PHE A 20 -12.56 0.36 -5.16
C PHE A 20 -11.47 0.21 -6.21
N ILE A 21 -11.57 -0.79 -7.05
CA ILE A 21 -10.61 -1.06 -8.11
C ILE A 21 -11.29 -0.91 -9.46
N TYR A 22 -10.80 0.04 -10.24
CA TYR A 22 -11.31 0.36 -11.57
C TYR A 22 -10.28 -0.08 -12.63
N PRO A 23 -10.56 -1.14 -13.40
CA PRO A 23 -9.68 -1.50 -14.51
C PRO A 23 -9.68 -0.40 -15.56
N VAL A 24 -8.53 -0.13 -16.13
CA VAL A 24 -8.33 0.89 -17.17
C VAL A 24 -7.98 0.22 -18.49
N LYS A 25 -8.79 0.46 -19.52
CA LYS A 25 -8.49 0.03 -20.89
C LYS A 25 -7.55 1.01 -21.56
N LEU A 26 -6.48 0.52 -22.17
CA LEU A 26 -5.60 1.35 -22.97
C LEU A 26 -6.30 1.71 -24.28
N CYS A 27 -6.29 3.01 -24.63
CA CYS A 27 -6.84 3.47 -25.90
C CYS A 27 -6.05 2.85 -27.07
N GLY A 28 -6.78 2.33 -28.07
CA GLY A 28 -6.17 1.70 -29.24
C GLY A 28 -5.71 0.25 -29.03
N ALA A 29 -5.74 -0.28 -27.79
CA ALA A 29 -5.43 -1.69 -27.56
C ALA A 29 -6.59 -2.61 -27.98
N PRO A 30 -6.30 -3.84 -28.45
CA PRO A 30 -7.32 -4.82 -28.76
C PRO A 30 -8.23 -5.15 -27.58
N ASP A 31 -9.49 -5.45 -27.82
CA ASP A 31 -10.45 -5.83 -26.76
C ASP A 31 -10.08 -7.14 -26.04
N THR A 32 -9.38 -8.03 -26.73
CA THR A 32 -8.84 -9.26 -26.13
C THR A 32 -7.89 -8.96 -25.00
N MET A 33 -7.01 -7.97 -25.16
CA MET A 33 -6.05 -7.55 -24.14
C MET A 33 -6.75 -7.04 -22.88
N PHE A 34 -7.81 -6.24 -23.04
CA PHE A 34 -8.60 -5.77 -21.90
C PHE A 34 -9.37 -6.90 -21.22
N ARG A 35 -9.89 -7.87 -21.99
CA ARG A 35 -10.55 -9.06 -21.44
C ARG A 35 -9.59 -9.89 -20.58
N ASP A 36 -8.38 -10.14 -21.09
CA ASP A 36 -7.36 -10.88 -20.36
C ASP A 36 -6.93 -10.16 -19.08
N GLN A 37 -6.83 -8.84 -19.16
CA GLN A 37 -6.59 -7.99 -17.98
C GLN A 37 -7.70 -8.13 -16.93
N LEU A 38 -8.97 -8.12 -17.33
CA LEU A 38 -10.10 -8.29 -16.41
C LEU A 38 -10.08 -9.68 -15.74
N VAL A 39 -9.78 -10.73 -16.50
CA VAL A 39 -9.64 -12.08 -15.95
C VAL A 39 -8.54 -12.14 -14.92
N ASN A 40 -7.37 -11.56 -15.22
CA ASN A 40 -6.25 -11.54 -14.30
C ASN A 40 -6.51 -10.67 -13.07
N LEU A 41 -7.14 -9.51 -13.25
CA LEU A 41 -7.52 -8.64 -12.14
C LEU A 41 -8.50 -9.35 -11.19
N ASN A 42 -9.48 -10.07 -11.73
CA ASN A 42 -10.41 -10.86 -10.91
C ASN A 42 -9.73 -12.00 -10.15
N ARG A 43 -8.75 -12.66 -10.76
CA ARG A 43 -7.96 -13.71 -10.09
C ARG A 43 -7.13 -13.20 -8.93
N THR A 44 -6.66 -11.95 -8.99
CA THR A 44 -5.73 -11.39 -8.01
C THR A 44 -6.39 -10.46 -7.00
N HIS A 45 -7.46 -9.76 -7.38
CA HIS A 45 -8.02 -8.65 -6.58
C HIS A 45 -9.52 -8.79 -6.27
N SER A 46 -10.17 -9.87 -6.70
CA SER A 46 -11.57 -10.08 -6.30
C SER A 46 -11.67 -10.56 -4.84
N PRO A 47 -12.83 -10.39 -4.20
CA PRO A 47 -13.06 -10.90 -2.84
C PRO A 47 -12.91 -12.42 -2.70
N THR A 48 -12.96 -13.14 -3.82
CA THR A 48 -12.79 -14.61 -3.88
C THR A 48 -11.43 -15.02 -4.42
N SER A 49 -10.50 -14.07 -4.58
CA SER A 49 -9.15 -14.35 -5.08
C SER A 49 -8.31 -15.03 -3.99
N LEU A 50 -7.33 -15.82 -4.41
CA LEU A 50 -6.36 -16.42 -3.48
C LEU A 50 -5.28 -15.44 -3.02
N VAL A 51 -5.14 -14.29 -3.67
CA VAL A 51 -4.08 -13.31 -3.38
C VAL A 51 -4.60 -12.19 -2.47
N GLN A 52 -5.69 -11.52 -2.86
CA GLN A 52 -6.20 -10.38 -2.12
C GLN A 52 -6.83 -10.76 -0.76
N THR A 53 -7.38 -11.96 -0.64
CA THR A 53 -7.98 -12.43 0.62
C THR A 53 -6.97 -12.56 1.73
N ASP A 54 -5.75 -13.01 1.45
CA ASP A 54 -4.66 -13.09 2.43
C ASP A 54 -4.28 -11.70 2.94
N ASP A 55 -4.17 -10.72 2.06
CA ASP A 55 -3.85 -9.34 2.43
C ASP A 55 -4.93 -8.72 3.31
N VAL A 56 -6.21 -8.93 2.96
CA VAL A 56 -7.34 -8.40 3.75
C VAL A 56 -7.37 -9.01 5.14
N GLU A 57 -7.14 -10.30 5.27
CA GLU A 57 -7.03 -10.99 6.56
C GLU A 57 -5.83 -10.48 7.36
N ALA A 58 -4.68 -10.27 6.72
CA ALA A 58 -3.50 -9.71 7.38
C ALA A 58 -3.77 -8.30 7.92
N PHE A 59 -4.48 -7.45 7.18
CA PHE A 59 -4.88 -6.12 7.66
C PHE A 59 -5.84 -6.20 8.85
N ALA A 60 -6.82 -7.10 8.83
CA ALA A 60 -7.75 -7.30 9.94
C ALA A 60 -7.02 -7.74 11.20
N ARG A 61 -6.12 -8.74 11.09
CA ARG A 61 -5.30 -9.20 12.22
C ARG A 61 -4.34 -8.16 12.74
N ALA A 62 -3.75 -7.34 11.85
CA ALA A 62 -2.90 -6.22 12.26
C ALA A 62 -3.69 -5.20 13.09
N GLN A 63 -4.93 -4.89 12.70
CA GLN A 63 -5.83 -4.00 13.44
C GLN A 63 -6.16 -4.55 14.82
N GLU A 64 -6.49 -5.83 14.92
CA GLU A 64 -6.73 -6.51 16.20
C GLU A 64 -5.50 -6.53 17.09
N GLY A 65 -4.32 -6.81 16.50
CA GLY A 65 -3.04 -6.79 17.20
C GLY A 65 -2.70 -5.42 17.77
N MET A 66 -2.99 -4.35 17.05
CA MET A 66 -2.82 -2.98 17.54
C MET A 66 -3.72 -2.67 18.73
N LEU A 67 -4.97 -3.15 18.72
CA LEU A 67 -5.90 -2.98 19.84
C LEU A 67 -5.47 -3.78 21.08
N ALA A 68 -4.89 -4.96 20.88
CA ALA A 68 -4.42 -5.84 21.96
C ALA A 68 -3.04 -5.45 22.51
N SER A 69 -2.30 -4.59 21.81
CA SER A 69 -0.93 -4.23 22.19
C SER A 69 -0.90 -3.35 23.45
N GLY A 70 -0.21 -3.82 24.49
CA GLY A 70 0.11 -3.03 25.68
C GLY A 70 1.28 -2.07 25.50
N ASN A 71 2.06 -2.22 24.44
CA ASN A 71 3.21 -1.38 24.14
C ASN A 71 2.83 -0.30 23.12
N LYS A 72 2.95 0.96 23.52
CA LYS A 72 2.66 2.12 22.67
C LYS A 72 3.80 2.49 21.70
N TRP A 73 4.96 1.87 21.85
CA TRP A 73 6.16 2.24 21.10
C TRP A 73 6.60 1.10 20.20
N ILE A 74 6.91 1.42 18.96
CA ILE A 74 7.53 0.52 18.01
C ILE A 74 8.97 0.99 17.76
N LEU A 75 9.93 0.09 17.93
CA LEU A 75 11.34 0.37 17.68
C LEU A 75 11.67 0.03 16.23
N LEU A 76 11.96 1.05 15.43
CA LEU A 76 12.43 0.94 14.05
C LEU A 76 13.90 1.34 13.99
N ALA A 77 14.79 0.52 14.58
CA ALA A 77 16.20 0.84 14.76
C ALA A 77 17.16 0.07 13.86
N ARG A 78 16.65 -0.91 13.08
CA ARG A 78 17.49 -1.69 12.19
C ARG A 78 17.96 -0.84 11.02
N ASP A 79 19.23 -0.51 11.01
CA ASP A 79 19.91 0.22 9.96
C ASP A 79 20.81 -0.67 9.11
N GLY A 80 21.26 -0.13 7.99
CA GLY A 80 22.25 -0.69 7.09
C GLY A 80 23.05 0.42 6.43
N PRO A 81 24.01 0.09 5.58
CA PRO A 81 24.73 1.08 4.80
C PRO A 81 23.78 2.02 4.07
N LYS A 82 24.07 3.33 4.12
CA LYS A 82 23.27 4.38 3.48
C LYS A 82 24.14 5.14 2.48
N GLU A 83 23.59 5.37 1.31
CA GLU A 83 24.19 6.21 0.28
C GLU A 83 23.19 7.31 -0.09
N THR A 84 23.59 8.55 0.02
CA THR A 84 22.79 9.68 -0.45
C THR A 84 23.10 9.93 -1.92
N LEU A 85 22.11 9.73 -2.78
CA LEU A 85 22.23 9.96 -4.22
C LEU A 85 22.23 11.47 -4.54
N PRO A 86 22.74 11.89 -5.69
CA PRO A 86 22.71 13.29 -6.13
C PRO A 86 21.31 13.91 -6.18
N SER A 87 20.28 13.06 -6.33
CA SER A 87 18.85 13.45 -6.28
C SER A 87 18.32 13.73 -4.86
N GLY A 88 19.14 13.61 -3.81
CA GLY A 88 18.72 13.66 -2.41
C GLY A 88 18.03 12.39 -1.90
N ARG A 89 17.86 11.37 -2.75
CA ARG A 89 17.28 10.09 -2.35
C ARG A 89 18.30 9.26 -1.57
N ILE A 90 17.81 8.52 -0.57
CA ILE A 90 18.63 7.59 0.21
C ILE A 90 18.48 6.19 -0.37
N LYS A 91 19.61 5.59 -0.75
CA LYS A 91 19.71 4.18 -1.10
C LYS A 91 20.23 3.43 0.12
N THR A 92 19.58 2.33 0.46
CA THR A 92 19.95 1.48 1.60
C THR A 92 19.71 0.01 1.27
N THR A 93 20.11 -0.90 2.16
CA THR A 93 19.83 -2.33 2.02
C THR A 93 18.34 -2.63 2.19
N GLY A 94 17.84 -3.67 1.53
CA GLY A 94 16.44 -4.08 1.63
C GLY A 94 15.99 -4.53 3.02
N THR A 95 16.94 -4.81 3.91
CA THR A 95 16.67 -5.19 5.31
C THR A 95 16.66 -4.00 6.29
N SER A 96 17.00 -2.80 5.82
CA SER A 96 16.92 -1.57 6.61
C SER A 96 15.48 -1.14 6.84
N GLU A 97 15.20 -0.59 8.03
CA GLU A 97 13.89 -0.01 8.35
C GLU A 97 13.74 1.47 7.94
N GLU A 98 14.68 2.00 7.16
CA GLU A 98 14.60 3.38 6.67
C GLU A 98 13.35 3.66 5.86
N GLY A 99 12.89 2.71 5.05
CA GLY A 99 11.64 2.84 4.30
C GLY A 99 10.43 3.02 5.21
N MET A 100 10.36 2.24 6.30
CA MET A 100 9.29 2.36 7.30
C MET A 100 9.36 3.70 8.03
N ARG A 101 10.56 4.12 8.47
CA ARG A 101 10.76 5.44 9.10
C ARG A 101 10.33 6.58 8.20
N ASN A 102 10.64 6.51 6.90
CA ASN A 102 10.22 7.52 5.93
C ASN A 102 8.71 7.54 5.72
N HIS A 103 8.07 6.39 5.74
CA HIS A 103 6.61 6.30 5.67
C HIS A 103 5.95 7.02 6.86
N TYR A 104 6.41 6.77 8.09
CA TYR A 104 5.90 7.45 9.28
C TYR A 104 6.23 8.95 9.30
N ARG A 105 7.41 9.37 8.81
CA ARG A 105 7.72 10.80 8.66
C ARG A 105 6.79 11.49 7.67
N ALA A 106 6.51 10.87 6.54
CA ALA A 106 5.56 11.39 5.56
C ALA A 106 4.16 11.51 6.18
N TRP A 107 3.69 10.46 6.87
CA TRP A 107 2.42 10.50 7.58
C TRP A 107 2.36 11.65 8.60
N LEU A 108 3.39 11.80 9.42
CA LEU A 108 3.47 12.89 10.40
C LEU A 108 3.40 14.26 9.73
N ASN A 109 4.13 14.43 8.62
CA ASN A 109 4.09 15.67 7.86
C ASN A 109 2.68 15.98 7.33
N TYR A 110 2.00 15.00 6.78
CA TYR A 110 0.61 15.18 6.31
C TYR A 110 -0.35 15.53 7.45
N MET A 111 -0.21 14.88 8.61
CA MET A 111 -1.09 15.10 9.76
C MET A 111 -0.82 16.44 10.47
N CYS A 112 0.42 16.94 10.44
CA CYS A 112 0.81 18.19 11.08
C CYS A 112 0.78 19.41 10.14
N SER A 113 0.78 19.21 8.82
CA SER A 113 0.61 20.30 7.86
C SER A 113 -0.86 20.72 7.86
N GLY A 114 -1.22 21.60 8.75
CA GLY A 114 -2.58 22.11 8.84
C GLY A 114 -2.94 23.03 7.68
N SER A 115 -3.10 22.52 6.50
CA SER A 115 -3.96 22.99 5.42
C SER A 115 -3.71 22.16 4.15
N LEU A 116 -4.52 21.16 3.93
CA LEU A 116 -4.88 20.79 2.58
C LEU A 116 -6.04 21.71 2.19
N THR A 117 -5.70 22.91 1.69
CA THR A 117 -6.65 23.74 0.93
C THR A 117 -6.85 23.14 -0.45
#